data_57fbeaff23a7c6f3a65cd89367a4b98e
#
_entry.id   57fbeaff23a7c6f3a65cd89367a4b98e
#
_cell.length_a   1.000
_cell.length_b   1.000
_cell.length_c   1.000
_cell.angle_alpha   90.00
_cell.angle_beta   90.00
_cell.angle_gamma   90.00
#
_symmetry.space_group_name_H-M   'P 1'
#
loop_
_entity.id
_entity.type
_entity.pdbx_description
1 polymer ?
#
loop_
_entity_poly.entity_id
_entity_poly.type
_entity_poly.pdbx_seq_one_letter_code
_entity_poly.pdbx_strand_id
1 'polypeptide(L)'
;DRTQSRWGRRTPYFLIGAIICSISLFLMPYSSALWMAASLLWILDAGNNITMEPYRAYVADRLVPDQRATGFLTQSAFTGLAQTLSYLAPTLLTAFVAKDVLDANGIPVIVKIAFIIGAILSISTIVWSVWRVPELPMTAQEKADLVGKPMTVKATLGEIGSAIKDMPRAMRQLSLAMLCQWYAMFAYWQYITFAVGRSIYDTSDPSSAAFRDATLTTQQAGALYNFIAFLGALLLIPIVRKLGARLVHAICLTAS
;
A
#
# COMPACT_ATOMS: atom_id res chain seq x y z
N ASP A 1 16.95 -3.65 10.00
CA ASP A 1 18.07 -3.75 9.07
C ASP A 1 19.30 -4.53 9.62
N ARG A 2 19.07 -5.53 10.48
CA ARG A 2 20.16 -6.36 11.07
C ARG A 2 20.36 -7.68 10.36
N THR A 3 19.53 -7.99 9.37
CA THR A 3 19.56 -9.29 8.68
C THR A 3 20.78 -9.39 7.77
N GLN A 4 21.55 -10.44 7.96
CA GLN A 4 22.67 -10.81 7.12
C GLN A 4 22.29 -12.08 6.35
N SER A 5 21.77 -11.91 5.14
CA SER A 5 21.39 -13.02 4.27
C SER A 5 22.28 -13.02 3.02
N ARG A 6 22.50 -14.21 2.45
CA ARG A 6 23.18 -14.37 1.16
C ARG A 6 22.42 -13.69 0.01
N TRP A 7 21.16 -13.35 0.21
CA TRP A 7 20.31 -12.65 -0.79
C TRP A 7 20.25 -11.15 -0.54
N GLY A 8 20.98 -10.64 0.45
CA GLY A 8 20.95 -9.24 0.84
C GLY A 8 20.26 -9.01 2.19
N ARG A 9 20.16 -7.77 2.59
CA ARG A 9 19.59 -7.32 3.87
C ARG A 9 18.07 -7.23 3.83
N ARG A 10 17.51 -6.77 2.71
CA ARG A 10 16.09 -6.44 2.54
C ARG A 10 15.34 -7.37 1.59
N THR A 11 16.03 -7.98 0.65
CA THR A 11 15.46 -8.94 -0.31
C THR A 11 14.62 -10.05 0.33
N PRO A 12 15.01 -10.68 1.45
CA PRO A 12 14.18 -11.68 2.11
C PRO A 12 12.81 -11.14 2.54
N TYR A 13 12.75 -9.89 3.02
CA TYR A 13 11.49 -9.27 3.45
C TYR A 13 10.57 -8.99 2.27
N PHE A 14 11.11 -8.56 1.13
CA PHE A 14 10.33 -8.42 -0.10
C PHE A 14 9.67 -9.73 -0.50
N LEU A 15 10.46 -10.81 -0.54
CA LEU A 15 9.96 -12.12 -0.96
C LEU A 15 8.95 -12.70 0.03
N ILE A 16 9.25 -12.66 1.33
CA ILE A 16 8.35 -13.15 2.38
C ILE A 16 7.03 -12.37 2.36
N GLY A 17 7.10 -11.04 2.32
CA GLY A 17 5.92 -10.20 2.27
C GLY A 17 5.09 -10.45 1.00
N ALA A 18 5.73 -10.56 -0.17
CA ALA A 18 5.05 -10.86 -1.43
C ALA A 18 4.36 -12.24 -1.42
N ILE A 19 5.01 -13.27 -0.86
CA ILE A 19 4.43 -14.61 -0.72
C ILE A 19 3.20 -14.56 0.21
N ILE A 20 3.31 -13.91 1.37
CA ILE A 20 2.21 -13.76 2.31
C ILE A 20 1.04 -13.02 1.65
N CYS A 21 1.30 -11.89 0.98
CA CYS A 21 0.28 -11.13 0.27
C CYS A 21 -0.39 -11.94 -0.83
N SER A 22 0.39 -12.65 -1.65
CA SER A 22 -0.16 -13.42 -2.77
C SER A 22 -1.01 -14.60 -2.30
N ILE A 23 -0.59 -15.31 -1.25
CA ILE A 23 -1.37 -16.39 -0.66
C ILE A 23 -2.67 -15.83 -0.06
N SER A 24 -2.60 -14.71 0.69
CA SER A 24 -3.78 -14.10 1.29
C SER A 24 -4.78 -13.63 0.24
N LEU A 25 -4.32 -12.96 -0.83
CA LEU A 25 -5.15 -12.55 -1.95
C LEU A 25 -5.78 -13.75 -2.66
N PHE A 26 -5.03 -14.82 -2.88
CA PHE A 26 -5.54 -16.02 -3.52
C PHE A 26 -6.63 -16.71 -2.68
N LEU A 27 -6.45 -16.76 -1.35
CA LEU A 27 -7.40 -17.42 -0.44
C LEU A 27 -8.62 -16.55 -0.10
N MET A 28 -8.53 -15.22 -0.22
CA MET A 28 -9.59 -14.29 0.18
C MET A 28 -10.96 -14.61 -0.43
N PRO A 29 -11.09 -14.86 -1.75
CA PRO A 29 -12.38 -15.18 -2.36
C PRO A 29 -12.97 -16.52 -1.94
N TYR A 30 -12.20 -17.38 -1.30
CA TYR A 30 -12.64 -18.70 -0.81
C TYR A 30 -13.00 -18.69 0.67
N SER A 31 -12.95 -17.52 1.32
CA SER A 31 -13.33 -17.40 2.72
C SER A 31 -14.84 -17.66 2.89
N SER A 32 -15.18 -18.67 3.66
CA SER A 32 -16.57 -19.06 3.92
C SER A 32 -17.14 -18.48 5.22
N ALA A 33 -16.30 -17.85 6.03
CA ALA A 33 -16.67 -17.29 7.32
C ALA A 33 -16.02 -15.92 7.56
N LEU A 34 -16.71 -15.05 8.29
CA LEU A 34 -16.24 -13.69 8.60
C LEU A 34 -14.87 -13.69 9.30
N TRP A 35 -14.66 -14.58 10.27
CA TRP A 35 -13.37 -14.68 10.98
C TRP A 35 -12.22 -15.07 10.04
N MET A 36 -12.48 -15.93 9.04
CA MET A 36 -11.51 -16.34 8.05
C MET A 36 -11.13 -15.15 7.15
N ALA A 37 -12.10 -14.41 6.64
CA ALA A 37 -11.87 -13.21 5.84
C ALA A 37 -11.11 -12.13 6.64
N ALA A 38 -11.49 -11.89 7.89
CA ALA A 38 -10.80 -10.96 8.78
C ALA A 38 -9.35 -11.37 9.06
N SER A 39 -9.10 -12.66 9.31
CA SER A 39 -7.75 -13.18 9.52
C SER A 39 -6.87 -13.05 8.27
N LEU A 40 -7.41 -13.36 7.08
CA LEU A 40 -6.69 -13.19 5.81
C LEU A 40 -6.38 -11.73 5.53
N LEU A 41 -7.29 -10.81 5.86
CA LEU A 41 -7.07 -9.37 5.73
C LEU A 41 -5.92 -8.90 6.63
N TRP A 42 -5.86 -9.35 7.88
CA TRP A 42 -4.77 -9.01 8.79
C TRP A 42 -3.43 -9.58 8.33
N ILE A 43 -3.42 -10.82 7.81
CA ILE A 43 -2.23 -11.45 7.26
C ILE A 43 -1.76 -10.69 6.01
N LEU A 44 -2.69 -10.29 5.14
CA LEU A 44 -2.42 -9.46 3.96
C LEU A 44 -1.79 -8.12 4.34
N ASP A 45 -2.37 -7.43 5.33
CA ASP A 45 -1.86 -6.15 5.83
C ASP A 45 -0.46 -6.31 6.43
N ALA A 46 -0.24 -7.33 7.25
CA ALA A 46 1.08 -7.64 7.80
C ALA A 46 2.12 -7.91 6.69
N GLY A 47 1.76 -8.71 5.67
CA GLY A 47 2.62 -8.98 4.52
C GLY A 47 2.97 -7.73 3.72
N ASN A 48 1.99 -6.86 3.50
CA ASN A 48 2.18 -5.59 2.82
C ASN A 48 3.14 -4.68 3.62
N ASN A 49 2.96 -4.55 4.92
CA ASN A 49 3.84 -3.75 5.79
C ASN A 49 5.28 -4.32 5.84
N ILE A 50 5.45 -5.64 5.87
CA ILE A 50 6.76 -6.31 5.79
C ILE A 50 7.49 -5.92 4.50
N THR A 51 6.79 -5.74 3.38
CA THR A 51 7.38 -5.37 2.09
C THR A 51 7.62 -3.86 1.97
N MET A 52 6.68 -3.04 2.44
CA MET A 52 6.64 -1.60 2.18
C MET A 52 7.78 -0.84 2.87
N GLU A 53 8.11 -1.14 4.11
CA GLU A 53 9.13 -0.41 4.86
C GLU A 53 10.55 -0.65 4.30
N PRO A 54 10.98 -1.90 4.02
CA PRO A 54 12.24 -2.13 3.32
C PRO A 54 12.30 -1.48 1.94
N TYR A 55 11.19 -1.42 1.20
CA TYR A 55 11.11 -0.77 -0.11
C TYR A 55 11.38 0.74 -0.02
N ARG A 56 10.75 1.44 0.93
CA ARG A 56 10.98 2.87 1.16
C ARG A 56 12.44 3.15 1.51
N ALA A 57 13.00 2.35 2.41
CA ALA A 57 14.39 2.46 2.79
C ALA A 57 15.34 2.16 1.61
N TYR A 58 14.99 1.20 0.75
CA TYR A 58 15.78 0.87 -0.44
C TYR A 58 15.85 2.04 -1.44
N VAL A 59 14.74 2.75 -1.66
CA VAL A 59 14.71 3.98 -2.48
C VAL A 59 15.65 5.05 -1.91
N ALA A 60 15.60 5.24 -0.58
CA ALA A 60 16.46 6.22 0.10
C ALA A 60 17.96 5.89 0.01
N ASP A 61 18.33 4.61 0.03
CA ASP A 61 19.73 4.17 -0.04
C ASP A 61 20.31 4.26 -1.47
N ARG A 62 19.46 4.08 -2.47
CA ARG A 62 19.90 4.10 -3.88
C ARG A 62 20.06 5.50 -4.45
N LEU A 63 19.43 6.49 -3.86
CA LEU A 63 19.39 7.85 -4.39
C LEU A 63 20.24 8.80 -3.55
N VAL A 64 20.99 9.65 -4.24
CA VAL A 64 21.67 10.77 -3.59
C VAL A 64 20.66 11.75 -2.98
N PRO A 65 21.03 12.51 -1.93
CA PRO A 65 20.10 13.37 -1.20
C PRO A 65 19.23 14.26 -2.09
N ASP A 66 19.81 14.87 -3.13
CA ASP A 66 19.10 15.76 -4.04
C ASP A 66 18.06 15.06 -4.93
N GLN A 67 18.20 13.75 -5.13
CA GLN A 67 17.29 12.94 -5.94
C GLN A 67 16.20 12.26 -5.11
N ARG A 68 16.32 12.22 -3.77
CA ARG A 68 15.39 11.49 -2.90
C ARG A 68 13.95 11.98 -3.02
N ALA A 69 13.74 13.31 -3.04
CA ALA A 69 12.42 13.89 -3.21
C ALA A 69 11.78 13.46 -4.54
N THR A 70 12.54 13.50 -5.63
CA THR A 70 12.08 13.03 -6.95
C THR A 70 11.78 11.53 -6.93
N GLY A 71 12.61 10.72 -6.29
CA GLY A 71 12.40 9.28 -6.16
C GLY A 71 11.12 8.93 -5.43
N PHE A 72 10.84 9.57 -4.30
CA PHE A 72 9.59 9.36 -3.56
C PHE A 72 8.35 9.85 -4.31
N LEU A 73 8.44 10.99 -5.04
CA LEU A 73 7.33 11.45 -5.89
C LEU A 73 7.07 10.49 -7.05
N THR A 74 8.11 9.96 -7.68
CA THR A 74 7.99 8.93 -8.71
C THR A 74 7.35 7.67 -8.16
N GLN A 75 7.76 7.22 -6.97
CA GLN A 75 7.12 6.09 -6.27
C GLN A 75 5.63 6.36 -6.04
N SER A 76 5.28 7.55 -5.54
CA SER A 76 3.89 7.94 -5.32
C SER A 76 3.08 7.98 -6.62
N ALA A 77 3.68 8.44 -7.72
CA ALA A 77 3.05 8.41 -9.03
C ALA A 77 2.71 6.97 -9.46
N PHE A 78 3.68 6.05 -9.40
CA PHE A 78 3.42 4.65 -9.75
C PHE A 78 2.39 4.00 -8.82
N THR A 79 2.38 4.35 -7.53
CA THR A 79 1.34 3.91 -6.59
C THR A 79 -0.04 4.40 -7.04
N GLY A 80 -0.20 5.68 -7.40
CA GLY A 80 -1.45 6.23 -7.91
C GLY A 80 -1.90 5.56 -9.21
N LEU A 81 -0.97 5.28 -10.12
CA LEU A 81 -1.28 4.54 -11.36
C LEU A 81 -1.75 3.11 -11.07
N ALA A 82 -1.05 2.39 -10.18
CA ALA A 82 -1.43 1.04 -9.80
C ALA A 82 -2.80 1.00 -9.11
N GLN A 83 -3.08 1.94 -8.23
CA GLN A 83 -4.40 2.09 -7.60
C GLN A 83 -5.48 2.40 -8.63
N THR A 84 -5.22 3.29 -9.59
CA THR A 84 -6.15 3.57 -10.71
C THR A 84 -6.53 2.30 -11.45
N LEU A 85 -5.54 1.49 -11.85
CA LEU A 85 -5.76 0.23 -12.53
C LEU A 85 -6.52 -0.77 -11.66
N SER A 86 -6.19 -0.85 -10.38
CA SER A 86 -6.87 -1.72 -9.41
C SER A 86 -8.34 -1.35 -9.24
N TYR A 87 -8.65 -0.06 -9.11
CA TYR A 87 -10.02 0.43 -9.02
C TYR A 87 -10.82 0.25 -10.32
N LEU A 88 -10.17 0.32 -11.48
CA LEU A 88 -10.82 0.05 -12.77
C LEU A 88 -10.98 -1.45 -13.06
N ALA A 89 -10.21 -2.32 -12.43
CA ALA A 89 -10.21 -3.75 -12.73
C ALA A 89 -11.61 -4.40 -12.70
N PRO A 90 -12.48 -4.18 -11.69
CA PRO A 90 -13.84 -4.73 -11.72
C PRO A 90 -14.65 -4.22 -12.91
N THR A 91 -14.58 -2.92 -13.21
CA THR A 91 -15.29 -2.34 -14.38
C THR A 91 -14.78 -2.92 -15.69
N LEU A 92 -13.47 -3.08 -15.85
CA LEU A 92 -12.90 -3.70 -17.05
C LEU A 92 -13.29 -5.17 -17.19
N LEU A 93 -13.36 -5.89 -16.08
CA LEU A 93 -13.76 -7.29 -16.06
C LEU A 93 -15.24 -7.48 -16.44
N THR A 94 -16.11 -6.48 -16.25
CA THR A 94 -17.51 -6.55 -16.71
C THR A 94 -17.64 -6.67 -18.23
N ALA A 95 -16.62 -6.29 -18.98
CA ALA A 95 -16.58 -6.49 -20.43
C ALA A 95 -16.44 -7.98 -20.83
N PHE A 96 -15.92 -8.81 -19.94
CA PHE A 96 -15.65 -10.24 -20.19
C PHE A 96 -16.55 -11.17 -19.39
N VAL A 97 -17.03 -10.72 -18.22
CA VAL A 97 -17.85 -11.50 -17.29
C VAL A 97 -19.03 -10.66 -16.87
N ALA A 98 -20.25 -11.20 -16.98
CA ALA A 98 -21.44 -10.48 -16.55
C ALA A 98 -21.38 -10.21 -15.03
N LYS A 99 -21.76 -9.00 -14.64
CA LYS A 99 -21.67 -8.51 -13.24
C LYS A 99 -22.52 -9.29 -12.24
N ASP A 100 -23.55 -9.98 -12.74
CA ASP A 100 -24.52 -10.71 -11.92
C ASP A 100 -24.16 -12.19 -11.74
N VAL A 101 -23.05 -12.66 -12.33
CA VAL A 101 -22.59 -14.03 -12.15
C VAL A 101 -21.95 -14.17 -10.78
N LEU A 102 -22.61 -14.99 -9.95
CA LEU A 102 -22.14 -15.33 -8.59
C LEU A 102 -21.59 -16.75 -8.60
N ASP A 103 -20.61 -17.00 -7.73
CA ASP A 103 -20.13 -18.36 -7.45
C ASP A 103 -21.06 -19.09 -6.46
N ALA A 104 -20.71 -20.36 -6.12
CA ALA A 104 -21.46 -21.17 -5.18
C ALA A 104 -21.61 -20.55 -3.77
N ASN A 105 -20.75 -19.58 -3.42
CA ASN A 105 -20.75 -18.87 -2.13
C ASN A 105 -21.46 -17.51 -2.22
N GLY A 106 -22.08 -17.17 -3.35
CA GLY A 106 -22.74 -15.89 -3.56
C GLY A 106 -21.76 -14.73 -3.82
N ILE A 107 -20.49 -15.00 -4.08
CA ILE A 107 -19.46 -13.98 -4.35
C ILE A 107 -19.42 -13.71 -5.87
N PRO A 108 -19.43 -12.43 -6.32
CA PRO A 108 -19.30 -12.10 -7.72
C PRO A 108 -18.00 -12.66 -8.33
N VAL A 109 -18.12 -13.39 -9.42
CA VAL A 109 -16.98 -14.03 -10.12
C VAL A 109 -15.93 -13.00 -10.52
N ILE A 110 -16.33 -11.77 -10.85
CA ILE A 110 -15.43 -10.65 -11.15
C ILE A 110 -14.47 -10.38 -9.99
N VAL A 111 -14.97 -10.39 -8.74
CA VAL A 111 -14.15 -10.17 -7.55
C VAL A 111 -13.11 -11.29 -7.43
N LYS A 112 -13.50 -12.54 -7.61
CA LYS A 112 -12.59 -13.69 -7.57
C LYS A 112 -11.48 -13.59 -8.60
N ILE A 113 -11.81 -13.23 -9.82
CA ILE A 113 -10.83 -13.05 -10.91
C ILE A 113 -9.88 -11.88 -10.56
N ALA A 114 -10.40 -10.75 -10.07
CA ALA A 114 -9.58 -9.60 -9.69
C ALA A 114 -8.56 -9.96 -8.58
N PHE A 115 -8.97 -10.71 -7.56
CA PHE A 115 -8.07 -11.17 -6.50
C PHE A 115 -6.99 -12.13 -7.01
N ILE A 116 -7.34 -13.06 -7.91
CA ILE A 116 -6.36 -13.99 -8.52
C ILE A 116 -5.35 -13.23 -9.37
N ILE A 117 -5.80 -12.30 -10.21
CA ILE A 117 -4.92 -11.43 -10.99
C ILE A 117 -4.00 -10.63 -10.06
N GLY A 118 -4.54 -10.04 -8.98
CA GLY A 118 -3.79 -9.32 -7.97
C GLY A 118 -2.71 -10.19 -7.32
N ALA A 119 -3.03 -11.43 -6.97
CA ALA A 119 -2.07 -12.39 -6.39
C ALA A 119 -0.91 -12.70 -7.35
N ILE A 120 -1.21 -12.98 -8.63
CA ILE A 120 -0.21 -13.26 -9.65
C ILE A 120 0.68 -12.04 -9.90
N LEU A 121 0.09 -10.86 -10.04
CA LEU A 121 0.83 -9.63 -10.27
C LEU A 121 1.73 -9.28 -9.07
N SER A 122 1.23 -9.45 -7.84
CA SER A 122 1.99 -9.19 -6.63
C SER A 122 3.28 -10.00 -6.58
N ILE A 123 3.20 -11.32 -6.71
CA ILE A 123 4.39 -12.17 -6.63
C ILE A 123 5.32 -12.00 -7.85
N SER A 124 4.76 -11.90 -9.06
CA SER A 124 5.56 -11.81 -10.28
C SER A 124 6.36 -10.51 -10.37
N THR A 125 5.75 -9.38 -9.98
CA THR A 125 6.43 -8.08 -9.99
C THR A 125 7.53 -7.98 -8.94
N ILE A 126 7.32 -8.54 -7.76
CA ILE A 126 8.36 -8.57 -6.70
C ILE A 126 9.51 -9.49 -7.11
N VAL A 127 9.22 -10.69 -7.60
CA VAL A 127 10.26 -11.61 -8.09
C VAL A 127 11.07 -10.97 -9.23
N TRP A 128 10.39 -10.33 -10.18
CA TRP A 128 11.05 -9.59 -11.25
C TRP A 128 11.94 -8.48 -10.70
N SER A 129 11.45 -7.69 -9.74
CA SER A 129 12.20 -6.58 -9.14
C SER A 129 13.45 -7.07 -8.42
N VAL A 130 13.33 -8.13 -7.61
CA VAL A 130 14.47 -8.75 -6.90
C VAL A 130 15.51 -9.29 -7.86
N TRP A 131 15.08 -9.89 -8.96
CA TRP A 131 15.99 -10.44 -9.97
C TRP A 131 16.71 -9.36 -10.76
N ARG A 132 16.03 -8.28 -11.16
CA ARG A 132 16.59 -7.23 -12.02
C ARG A 132 17.36 -6.15 -11.27
N VAL A 133 17.05 -5.96 -10.02
CA VAL A 133 17.64 -4.88 -9.20
C VAL A 133 18.22 -5.49 -7.91
N PRO A 134 19.40 -6.13 -7.99
CA PRO A 134 20.05 -6.72 -6.83
C PRO A 134 20.37 -5.66 -5.77
N GLU A 135 20.31 -6.04 -4.52
CA GLU A 135 20.62 -5.16 -3.39
C GLU A 135 22.11 -4.76 -3.39
N LEU A 136 22.41 -3.53 -2.96
CA LEU A 136 23.78 -3.08 -2.77
C LEU A 136 24.40 -3.84 -1.60
N PRO A 137 25.63 -4.36 -1.75
CA PRO A 137 26.33 -5.03 -0.66
C PRO A 137 26.57 -4.05 0.49
N MET A 138 26.45 -4.53 1.73
CA MET A 138 26.78 -3.74 2.90
C MET A 138 28.25 -3.35 2.89
N THR A 139 28.52 -2.09 3.24
CA THR A 139 29.88 -1.60 3.46
C THR A 139 30.53 -2.31 4.67
N ALA A 140 31.86 -2.33 4.72
CA ALA A 140 32.59 -2.90 5.83
C ALA A 140 32.23 -2.23 7.18
N GLN A 141 31.95 -0.94 7.14
CA GLN A 141 31.58 -0.12 8.30
C GLN A 141 30.18 -0.49 8.82
N GLU A 142 29.19 -0.63 7.92
CA GLU A 142 27.83 -1.09 8.28
C GLU A 142 27.85 -2.52 8.89
N LYS A 143 28.71 -3.40 8.36
CA LYS A 143 28.90 -4.74 8.95
C LYS A 143 29.49 -4.69 10.34
N ALA A 144 30.49 -3.83 10.57
CA ALA A 144 31.11 -3.66 11.87
C ALA A 144 30.12 -3.12 12.92
N ASP A 145 29.26 -2.17 12.53
CA ASP A 145 28.23 -1.57 13.41
C ASP A 145 27.15 -2.57 13.83
N LEU A 146 26.98 -3.66 13.09
CA LEU A 146 26.02 -4.72 13.39
C LEU A 146 26.61 -5.81 14.30
N VAL A 147 27.94 -5.95 14.31
CA VAL A 147 28.64 -6.94 15.17
C VAL A 147 28.50 -6.52 16.63
N GLY A 148 28.00 -7.43 17.46
CA GLY A 148 27.88 -7.21 18.92
C GLY A 148 26.54 -6.64 19.41
N LYS A 149 25.61 -6.29 18.54
CA LYS A 149 24.26 -5.88 18.97
C LYS A 149 23.37 -7.10 19.21
N PRO A 150 22.84 -7.33 20.43
CA PRO A 150 22.03 -8.50 20.71
C PRO A 150 20.71 -8.47 19.91
N MET A 151 20.39 -9.59 19.24
CA MET A 151 19.12 -9.79 18.54
C MET A 151 18.06 -10.38 19.49
N THR A 152 17.77 -9.70 20.57
CA THR A 152 16.74 -10.13 21.53
C THR A 152 15.51 -9.25 21.37
N VAL A 153 14.32 -9.84 21.45
CA VAL A 153 13.04 -9.10 21.40
C VAL A 153 13.03 -7.96 22.43
N LYS A 154 13.52 -8.21 23.64
CA LYS A 154 13.63 -7.20 24.70
C LYS A 154 14.54 -6.03 24.30
N ALA A 155 15.67 -6.29 23.67
CA ALA A 155 16.58 -5.25 23.18
C ALA A 155 15.93 -4.42 22.06
N THR A 156 15.24 -5.08 21.12
CA THR A 156 14.51 -4.42 20.05
C THR A 156 13.37 -3.52 20.57
N LEU A 157 12.58 -4.03 21.53
CA LEU A 157 11.53 -3.21 22.16
C LEU A 157 12.13 -2.05 22.97
N GLY A 158 13.26 -2.23 23.63
CA GLY A 158 14.00 -1.18 24.31
C GLY A 158 14.47 -0.09 23.34
N GLU A 159 15.01 -0.46 22.18
CA GLU A 159 15.42 0.49 21.15
C GLU A 159 14.24 1.26 20.56
N ILE A 160 13.10 0.60 20.32
CA ILE A 160 11.87 1.26 19.87
C ILE A 160 11.40 2.26 20.93
N GLY A 161 11.39 1.88 22.21
CA GLY A 161 11.03 2.75 23.31
C GLY A 161 11.94 3.99 23.41
N SER A 162 13.26 3.81 23.27
CA SER A 162 14.22 4.90 23.23
C SER A 162 13.99 5.82 22.04
N ALA A 163 13.80 5.24 20.84
CA ALA A 163 13.56 6.00 19.62
C ALA A 163 12.29 6.87 19.72
N ILE A 164 11.23 6.36 20.35
CA ILE A 164 10.00 7.13 20.60
C ILE A 164 10.27 8.26 21.59
N LYS A 165 11.00 7.98 22.66
CA LYS A 165 11.34 8.97 23.71
C LYS A 165 12.22 10.09 23.14
N ASP A 166 13.21 9.72 22.32
CA ASP A 166 14.20 10.63 21.74
C ASP A 166 13.72 11.26 20.41
N MET A 167 12.46 11.01 20.03
CA MET A 167 11.87 11.49 18.78
C MET A 167 11.89 13.03 18.72
N PRO A 168 12.48 13.65 17.67
CA PRO A 168 12.50 15.10 17.49
C PRO A 168 11.10 15.71 17.49
N ARG A 169 10.99 16.93 18.02
CA ARG A 169 9.68 17.65 18.12
C ARG A 169 8.94 17.71 16.79
N ALA A 170 9.65 17.97 15.70
CA ALA A 170 9.07 18.03 14.36
C ALA A 170 8.41 16.69 13.95
N MET A 171 9.06 15.56 14.26
CA MET A 171 8.51 14.22 13.94
C MET A 171 7.30 13.90 14.81
N ARG A 172 7.29 14.28 16.10
CA ARG A 172 6.10 14.10 16.96
C ARG A 172 4.89 14.89 16.45
N GLN A 173 5.11 16.13 15.97
CA GLN A 173 4.06 16.95 15.37
C GLN A 173 3.54 16.31 14.07
N LEU A 174 4.45 15.84 13.22
CA LEU A 174 4.09 15.14 11.98
C LEU A 174 3.32 13.84 12.28
N SER A 175 3.74 13.06 13.26
CA SER A 175 3.05 11.82 13.65
C SER A 175 1.61 12.09 14.09
N LEU A 176 1.35 13.16 14.82
CA LEU A 176 0.00 13.54 15.22
C LEU A 176 -0.85 13.97 14.00
N ALA A 177 -0.30 14.77 13.11
CA ALA A 177 -0.99 15.16 11.87
C ALA A 177 -1.33 13.93 11.01
N MET A 178 -0.37 13.02 10.85
CA MET A 178 -0.58 11.77 10.11
C MET A 178 -1.64 10.87 10.77
N LEU A 179 -1.68 10.80 12.11
CA LEU A 179 -2.72 10.06 12.82
C LEU A 179 -4.12 10.58 12.47
N CYS A 180 -4.32 11.89 12.53
CA CYS A 180 -5.59 12.51 12.17
C CYS A 180 -5.95 12.28 10.70
N GLN A 181 -4.99 12.43 9.81
CA GLN A 181 -5.17 12.21 8.37
C GLN A 181 -5.57 10.77 8.06
N TRP A 182 -4.86 9.79 8.61
CA TRP A 182 -5.17 8.38 8.41
C TRP A 182 -6.53 8.00 8.99
N TYR A 183 -6.90 8.55 10.14
CA TYR A 183 -8.23 8.35 10.70
C TYR A 183 -9.33 8.85 9.75
N ALA A 184 -9.18 10.06 9.21
CA ALA A 184 -10.13 10.62 8.25
C ALA A 184 -10.22 9.79 6.96
N MET A 185 -9.07 9.35 6.41
CA MET A 185 -9.02 8.51 5.21
C MET A 185 -9.66 7.14 5.44
N PHE A 186 -9.45 6.53 6.61
CA PHE A 186 -10.10 5.25 6.95
C PHE A 186 -11.62 5.41 7.03
N ALA A 187 -12.11 6.45 7.68
CA ALA A 187 -13.54 6.76 7.74
C ALA A 187 -14.11 6.97 6.34
N TYR A 188 -13.44 7.73 5.48
CA TYR A 188 -13.82 7.93 4.08
C TYR A 188 -13.93 6.58 3.34
N TRP A 189 -12.89 5.76 3.33
CA TRP A 189 -12.88 4.49 2.61
C TRP A 189 -13.94 3.51 3.10
N GLN A 190 -14.22 3.51 4.40
CA GLN A 190 -15.20 2.61 4.99
C GLN A 190 -16.65 2.97 4.60
N TYR A 191 -16.95 4.25 4.49
CA TYR A 191 -18.34 4.70 4.35
C TYR A 191 -18.72 5.25 2.99
N ILE A 192 -17.76 5.53 2.10
CA ILE A 192 -18.04 6.17 0.81
C ILE A 192 -19.02 5.36 -0.06
N THR A 193 -18.87 4.04 -0.11
CA THR A 193 -19.77 3.18 -0.90
C THR A 193 -21.20 3.21 -0.35
N PHE A 194 -21.37 3.20 0.98
CA PHE A 194 -22.67 3.34 1.61
C PHE A 194 -23.29 4.72 1.37
N ALA A 195 -22.49 5.77 1.39
CA ALA A 195 -22.96 7.13 1.09
C ALA A 195 -23.44 7.24 -0.36
N VAL A 196 -22.69 6.72 -1.32
CA VAL A 196 -23.10 6.67 -2.74
C VAL A 196 -24.34 5.80 -2.93
N GLY A 197 -24.39 4.63 -2.27
CA GLY A 197 -25.54 3.74 -2.29
C GLY A 197 -26.83 4.47 -1.85
N ARG A 198 -26.77 5.19 -0.74
CA ARG A 198 -27.92 5.95 -0.22
C ARG A 198 -28.29 7.16 -1.06
N SER A 199 -27.31 7.95 -1.52
CA SER A 199 -27.58 9.22 -2.14
C SER A 199 -27.93 9.13 -3.63
N ILE A 200 -27.42 8.12 -4.35
CA ILE A 200 -27.59 7.99 -5.80
C ILE A 200 -28.47 6.80 -6.17
N TYR A 201 -28.37 5.69 -5.42
CA TYR A 201 -29.04 4.44 -5.74
C TYR A 201 -30.16 4.09 -4.77
N ASP A 202 -30.45 4.98 -3.82
CA ASP A 202 -31.51 4.84 -2.80
C ASP A 202 -31.50 3.46 -2.09
N THR A 203 -30.30 2.94 -1.80
CA THR A 203 -30.12 1.64 -1.15
C THR A 203 -29.07 1.69 -0.06
N SER A 204 -29.30 0.90 1.01
CA SER A 204 -28.30 0.61 2.05
C SER A 204 -28.07 -0.88 2.23
N ASP A 205 -28.71 -1.72 1.40
CA ASP A 205 -28.59 -3.16 1.47
C ASP A 205 -27.42 -3.66 0.61
N PRO A 206 -26.33 -4.17 1.22
CA PRO A 206 -25.15 -4.66 0.49
C PRO A 206 -25.43 -5.84 -0.44
N SER A 207 -26.53 -6.56 -0.25
CA SER A 207 -26.91 -7.73 -1.07
C SER A 207 -27.65 -7.32 -2.35
N SER A 208 -28.16 -6.09 -2.44
CA SER A 208 -28.96 -5.61 -3.56
C SER A 208 -28.16 -5.41 -4.85
N ALA A 209 -28.83 -5.50 -5.99
CA ALA A 209 -28.23 -5.18 -7.30
C ALA A 209 -27.80 -3.70 -7.38
N ALA A 210 -28.64 -2.81 -6.82
CA ALA A 210 -28.36 -1.38 -6.75
C ALA A 210 -27.08 -1.06 -5.95
N PHE A 211 -26.79 -1.80 -4.89
CA PHE A 211 -25.57 -1.63 -4.12
C PHE A 211 -24.33 -2.09 -4.90
N ARG A 212 -24.46 -3.11 -5.76
CA ARG A 212 -23.38 -3.51 -6.67
C ARG A 212 -23.05 -2.41 -7.67
N ASP A 213 -24.07 -1.74 -8.22
CA ASP A 213 -23.87 -0.60 -9.11
C ASP A 213 -23.27 0.61 -8.36
N ALA A 214 -23.68 0.88 -7.13
CA ALA A 214 -23.06 1.87 -6.24
C ALA A 214 -21.58 1.57 -5.99
N THR A 215 -21.23 0.30 -5.80
CA THR A 215 -19.85 -0.14 -5.61
C THR A 215 -19.00 0.13 -6.85
N LEU A 216 -19.50 -0.21 -8.05
CA LEU A 216 -18.79 0.08 -9.30
C LEU A 216 -18.60 1.58 -9.52
N THR A 217 -19.62 2.39 -9.25
CA THR A 217 -19.54 3.86 -9.33
C THR A 217 -18.51 4.43 -8.35
N THR A 218 -18.51 3.94 -7.12
CA THR A 218 -17.50 4.33 -6.11
C THR A 218 -16.08 3.97 -6.56
N GLN A 219 -15.91 2.79 -7.16
CA GLN A 219 -14.61 2.37 -7.68
C GLN A 219 -14.17 3.21 -8.88
N GLN A 220 -15.07 3.60 -9.78
CA GLN A 220 -14.74 4.50 -10.89
C GLN A 220 -14.34 5.89 -10.38
N ALA A 221 -15.04 6.43 -9.38
CA ALA A 221 -14.67 7.68 -8.72
C ALA A 221 -13.29 7.55 -8.03
N GLY A 222 -13.02 6.42 -7.37
CA GLY A 222 -11.72 6.08 -6.78
C GLY A 222 -10.62 6.01 -7.83
N ALA A 223 -10.90 5.44 -9.00
CA ALA A 223 -9.95 5.41 -10.12
C ALA A 223 -9.60 6.81 -10.61
N LEU A 224 -10.60 7.67 -10.78
CA LEU A 224 -10.38 9.06 -11.19
C LEU A 224 -9.55 9.83 -10.17
N TYR A 225 -9.88 9.71 -8.89
CA TYR A 225 -9.10 10.29 -7.78
C TYR A 225 -7.63 9.87 -7.82
N ASN A 226 -7.35 8.58 -7.96
CA ASN A 226 -5.99 8.05 -8.00
C ASN A 226 -5.25 8.43 -9.30
N PHE A 227 -5.96 8.56 -10.42
CA PHE A 227 -5.38 9.05 -11.66
C PHE A 227 -4.96 10.52 -11.55
N ILE A 228 -5.79 11.36 -10.92
CA ILE A 228 -5.43 12.73 -10.61
C ILE A 228 -4.22 12.78 -9.66
N ALA A 229 -4.16 11.89 -8.66
CA ALA A 229 -3.02 11.78 -7.76
C ALA A 229 -1.72 11.36 -8.49
N PHE A 230 -1.83 10.44 -9.46
CA PHE A 230 -0.72 10.06 -10.34
C PHE A 230 -0.16 11.25 -11.12
N LEU A 231 -1.04 11.99 -11.82
CA LEU A 231 -0.64 13.18 -12.58
C LEU A 231 -0.10 14.27 -11.65
N GLY A 232 -0.77 14.49 -10.52
CA GLY A 232 -0.35 15.46 -9.50
C GLY A 232 1.04 15.16 -8.96
N ALA A 233 1.35 13.91 -8.65
CA ALA A 233 2.69 13.51 -8.19
C ALA A 233 3.78 13.84 -9.20
N LEU A 234 3.53 13.63 -10.51
CA LEU A 234 4.48 13.99 -11.56
C LEU A 234 4.63 15.51 -11.70
N LEU A 235 3.54 16.26 -11.64
CA LEU A 235 3.54 17.72 -11.71
C LEU A 235 4.21 18.37 -10.49
N LEU A 236 4.15 17.72 -9.34
CA LEU A 236 4.80 18.22 -8.12
C LEU A 236 6.33 18.12 -8.16
N ILE A 237 6.92 17.27 -9.00
CA ILE A 237 8.38 17.12 -9.08
C ILE A 237 9.09 18.48 -9.33
N PRO A 238 8.79 19.25 -10.38
CA PRO A 238 9.43 20.55 -10.59
C PRO A 238 9.05 21.59 -9.53
N ILE A 239 7.84 21.50 -8.96
CA ILE A 239 7.35 22.42 -7.94
C ILE A 239 8.12 22.20 -6.63
N VAL A 240 8.31 20.97 -6.20
CA VAL A 240 9.09 20.64 -5.00
C VAL A 240 10.55 21.09 -5.12
N ARG A 241 11.14 20.97 -6.30
CA ARG A 241 12.51 21.48 -6.56
C ARG A 241 12.62 22.98 -6.39
N LYS A 242 11.58 23.75 -6.71
CA LYS A 242 11.57 25.22 -6.61
C LYS A 242 11.17 25.74 -5.23
N LEU A 243 10.11 25.19 -4.65
CA LEU A 243 9.49 25.67 -3.42
C LEU A 243 9.94 24.93 -2.15
N GLY A 244 10.57 23.77 -2.32
CA GLY A 244 10.92 22.88 -1.22
C GLY A 244 9.76 22.00 -0.75
N ALA A 245 10.07 20.81 -0.24
CA ALA A 245 9.08 19.80 0.14
C ALA A 245 8.16 20.27 1.28
N ARG A 246 8.67 21.05 2.23
CA ARG A 246 7.89 21.53 3.39
C ARG A 246 6.72 22.42 2.99
N LEU A 247 6.95 23.39 2.09
CA LEU A 247 5.91 24.32 1.66
C LEU A 247 4.88 23.62 0.80
N VAL A 248 5.32 22.77 -0.12
CA VAL A 248 4.41 21.97 -0.97
C VAL A 248 3.52 21.06 -0.12
N HIS A 249 4.09 20.38 0.89
CA HIS A 249 3.30 19.56 1.80
C HIS A 249 2.24 20.37 2.57
N ALA A 250 2.60 21.55 3.07
CA ALA A 250 1.64 22.42 3.74
C ALA A 250 0.50 22.87 2.80
N ILE A 251 0.82 23.25 1.55
CA ILE A 251 -0.18 23.62 0.55
C ILE A 251 -1.12 22.44 0.26
N CYS A 252 -0.58 21.24 0.06
CA CYS A 252 -1.40 20.05 -0.21
C CYS A 252 -2.33 19.72 0.97
N LEU A 253 -1.85 19.84 2.21
CA LEU A 253 -2.69 19.59 3.40
C LEU A 253 -3.81 20.64 3.59
N THR A 254 -3.59 21.88 3.16
CA THR A 254 -4.63 22.92 3.26
C THR A 254 -5.65 22.85 2.12
N ALA A 255 -5.28 22.20 1.03
CA ALA A 255 -6.16 22.04 -0.15
C ALA A 255 -6.98 20.71 -0.10
N SER A 256 -6.66 19.80 0.81
CA SER A 256 -7.37 18.52 1.00
C SER A 256 -8.53 18.64 1.97
#